data_3c0eb220fe98b34b28e83e9e8e7aa4b4
#
_entry.id   3c0eb220fe98b34b28e83e9e8e7aa4b4
#
_cell.length_a   1.000
_cell.length_b   1.000
_cell.length_c   1.000
_cell.angle_alpha   90.00
_cell.angle_beta   90.00
_cell.angle_gamma   90.00
#
_symmetry.space_group_name_H-M   'P 1'
#
loop_
_entity.id
_entity.type
_entity.pdbx_description
1 polymer ?
#
loop_
_entity_poly.entity_id
_entity_poly.type
_entity_poly.pdbx_seq_one_letter_code
_entity_poly.pdbx_strand_id
1 'polypeptide(L)'
;ADDIVIVCGDISWALKPDEVMADLDWIHALPGRKIFIKGNHDLWWTSANKLNKLYTDGTMQFLQCNAQILEVPANAKVRGPVGDVDAQGIPVCDIESPARYAVKRLAICGSRGWNCPGTDGFSAHDRKIYDREVLRLKMSLDDAKKQGAEKIIGVLHFPPTNDKHQASGFTQLLESYGVKKCIYGHLHGKDNFRRGMQGVRNGVSYSLVSLDYLDAKPKEVYTWEVK
;
A
#
# COMPACT_ATOMS: atom_id res chain seq x y z
N ALA A 1 -16.72 -13.48 5.25
CA ALA A 1 -16.28 -12.12 5.56
C ALA A 1 -15.74 -11.50 4.29
N ASP A 2 -16.21 -10.31 3.95
CA ASP A 2 -15.88 -9.62 2.69
C ASP A 2 -14.67 -8.68 2.86
N ASP A 3 -13.90 -8.88 3.93
CA ASP A 3 -12.75 -8.06 4.26
C ASP A 3 -11.64 -8.21 3.22
N ILE A 4 -10.92 -7.12 2.99
CA ILE A 4 -9.76 -7.08 2.11
C ILE A 4 -8.53 -6.74 2.96
N VAL A 5 -7.56 -7.63 2.97
CA VAL A 5 -6.29 -7.45 3.69
C VAL A 5 -5.22 -7.00 2.71
N ILE A 6 -4.56 -5.88 3.02
CA ILE A 6 -3.42 -5.38 2.24
C ILE A 6 -2.14 -5.72 3.01
N VAL A 7 -1.23 -6.44 2.37
CA VAL A 7 0.07 -6.83 2.93
C VAL A 7 1.17 -6.04 2.24
N CYS A 8 1.88 -5.23 3.03
CA CYS A 8 2.89 -4.29 2.53
C CYS A 8 4.27 -4.95 2.32
N GLY A 9 4.31 -6.21 1.89
CA GLY A 9 5.54 -6.94 1.56
C GLY A 9 6.14 -7.72 2.71
N ASP A 10 7.23 -8.42 2.41
CA ASP A 10 7.93 -9.37 3.30
C ASP A 10 7.01 -10.48 3.80
N ILE A 11 6.39 -11.16 2.83
CA ILE A 11 5.33 -12.16 3.06
C ILE A 11 5.93 -13.48 3.53
N SER A 12 7.08 -13.89 2.94
CA SER A 12 7.76 -15.13 3.25
C SER A 12 9.27 -15.01 3.07
N TRP A 13 10.02 -15.71 3.89
CA TRP A 13 11.48 -15.82 3.83
C TRP A 13 11.98 -16.89 2.83
N ALA A 14 11.08 -17.50 2.06
CA ALA A 14 11.44 -18.40 0.99
C ALA A 14 12.40 -17.74 -0.01
N LEU A 15 13.34 -18.50 -0.56
CA LEU A 15 14.29 -18.00 -1.54
C LEU A 15 13.84 -18.27 -2.97
N LYS A 16 13.03 -19.32 -3.16
CA LYS A 16 12.59 -19.79 -4.48
C LYS A 16 11.08 -19.89 -4.57
N PRO A 17 10.51 -19.84 -5.79
CA PRO A 17 9.07 -19.92 -6.01
C PRO A 17 8.40 -21.22 -5.52
N ASP A 18 9.09 -22.34 -5.57
CA ASP A 18 8.60 -23.62 -5.09
C ASP A 18 8.56 -23.70 -3.56
N GLU A 19 9.50 -23.06 -2.89
CA GLU A 19 9.57 -23.03 -1.43
C GLU A 19 8.43 -22.21 -0.80
N VAL A 20 7.97 -21.16 -1.47
CA VAL A 20 6.93 -20.26 -0.93
C VAL A 20 5.52 -20.84 -1.05
N MET A 21 5.32 -21.88 -1.85
CA MET A 21 3.97 -22.38 -2.17
C MET A 21 3.18 -22.77 -0.91
N ALA A 22 3.81 -23.42 0.05
CA ALA A 22 3.15 -23.81 1.30
C ALA A 22 2.63 -22.59 2.10
N ASP A 23 3.41 -21.50 2.14
CA ASP A 23 3.00 -20.26 2.81
C ASP A 23 1.84 -19.60 2.07
N LEU A 24 1.95 -19.51 0.74
CA LEU A 24 0.91 -18.88 -0.09
C LEU A 24 -0.40 -19.68 -0.06
N ASP A 25 -0.34 -21.01 -0.10
CA ASP A 25 -1.53 -21.86 -0.04
C ASP A 25 -2.20 -21.77 1.34
N TRP A 26 -1.40 -21.67 2.41
CA TRP A 26 -1.94 -21.42 3.74
C TRP A 26 -2.65 -20.06 3.82
N ILE A 27 -2.01 -18.99 3.30
CA ILE A 27 -2.63 -17.66 3.25
C ILE A 27 -3.88 -17.65 2.36
N HIS A 28 -3.85 -18.39 1.24
CA HIS A 28 -4.98 -18.52 0.33
C HIS A 28 -6.21 -19.11 1.04
N ALA A 29 -6.01 -20.11 1.88
CA ALA A 29 -7.07 -20.77 2.65
C ALA A 29 -7.71 -19.87 3.71
N LEU A 30 -7.07 -18.76 4.12
CA LEU A 30 -7.66 -17.80 5.06
C LEU A 30 -8.85 -17.06 4.43
N PRO A 31 -9.88 -16.68 5.22
CA PRO A 31 -11.03 -15.96 4.69
C PRO A 31 -10.67 -14.55 4.20
N GLY A 32 -11.53 -13.99 3.35
CA GLY A 32 -11.37 -12.65 2.79
C GLY A 32 -10.41 -12.58 1.59
N ARG A 33 -10.32 -11.42 0.96
CA ARG A 33 -9.39 -11.17 -0.15
C ARG A 33 -8.06 -10.59 0.35
N LYS A 34 -6.97 -10.89 -0.33
CA LYS A 34 -5.62 -10.44 0.03
C LYS A 34 -4.98 -9.73 -1.15
N ILE A 35 -4.39 -8.56 -0.90
CA ILE A 35 -3.65 -7.79 -1.89
C ILE A 35 -2.21 -7.63 -1.39
N PHE A 36 -1.25 -7.99 -2.23
CA PHE A 36 0.16 -8.07 -1.86
C PHE A 36 1.01 -7.10 -2.68
N ILE A 37 1.93 -6.45 -2.00
CA ILE A 37 3.08 -5.73 -2.58
C ILE A 37 4.33 -6.54 -2.26
N LYS A 38 5.30 -6.57 -3.18
CA LYS A 38 6.60 -7.19 -2.94
C LYS A 38 7.39 -6.44 -1.88
N GLY A 39 7.97 -7.14 -0.89
CA GLY A 39 8.98 -6.64 0.02
C GLY A 39 10.41 -6.90 -0.47
N ASN A 40 11.40 -6.55 0.35
CA ASN A 40 12.81 -6.82 0.00
C ASN A 40 13.24 -8.25 0.32
N HIS A 41 12.58 -8.91 1.25
CA HIS A 41 12.83 -10.32 1.59
C HIS A 41 12.03 -11.30 0.75
N ASP A 42 11.08 -10.85 -0.06
CA ASP A 42 10.33 -11.72 -0.99
C ASP A 42 11.18 -12.10 -2.22
N LEU A 43 12.28 -12.85 -2.00
CA LEU A 43 13.21 -13.25 -3.05
C LEU A 43 12.59 -14.23 -4.04
N TRP A 44 11.63 -15.03 -3.61
CA TRP A 44 10.82 -15.96 -4.39
C TRP A 44 9.92 -15.27 -5.42
N TRP A 45 9.63 -13.98 -5.25
CA TRP A 45 8.70 -13.23 -6.10
C TRP A 45 9.25 -13.08 -7.53
N THR A 46 8.61 -13.73 -8.48
CA THR A 46 8.98 -13.70 -9.90
C THR A 46 8.40 -12.47 -10.62
N SER A 47 7.08 -12.46 -10.82
CA SER A 47 6.34 -11.30 -11.32
C SER A 47 4.88 -11.39 -10.88
N ALA A 48 4.23 -10.23 -10.69
CA ALA A 48 2.81 -10.19 -10.31
C ALA A 48 1.93 -10.98 -11.30
N ASN A 49 2.19 -10.85 -12.61
CA ASN A 49 1.43 -11.58 -13.64
C ASN A 49 1.52 -13.10 -13.52
N LYS A 50 2.70 -13.64 -13.16
CA LYS A 50 2.86 -15.08 -12.95
C LYS A 50 2.15 -15.53 -11.69
N LEU A 51 2.29 -14.78 -10.60
CA LEU A 51 1.65 -15.08 -9.32
C LEU A 51 0.12 -15.00 -9.41
N ASN A 52 -0.42 -13.99 -10.07
CA ASN A 52 -1.87 -13.86 -10.28
C ASN A 52 -2.48 -15.00 -11.13
N LYS A 53 -1.67 -15.72 -11.92
CA LYS A 53 -2.12 -16.90 -12.65
C LYS A 53 -2.22 -18.17 -11.80
N LEU A 54 -1.58 -18.18 -10.63
CA LEU A 54 -1.66 -19.31 -9.70
C LEU A 54 -2.98 -19.29 -8.91
N TYR A 55 -3.52 -18.11 -8.63
CA TYR A 55 -4.72 -17.89 -7.83
C TYR A 55 -5.76 -17.12 -8.66
N THR A 56 -6.54 -17.83 -9.47
CA THR A 56 -7.48 -17.23 -10.44
C THR A 56 -8.88 -16.98 -9.88
N ASP A 57 -9.14 -17.38 -8.64
CA ASP A 57 -10.41 -17.23 -7.95
C ASP A 57 -10.66 -15.77 -7.41
N GLY A 58 -9.68 -14.88 -7.60
CA GLY A 58 -9.77 -13.48 -7.17
C GLY A 58 -9.53 -13.23 -5.68
N THR A 59 -9.21 -14.27 -4.89
CA THR A 59 -8.96 -14.14 -3.45
C THR A 59 -7.59 -13.59 -3.12
N MET A 60 -6.61 -13.77 -4.02
CA MET A 60 -5.26 -13.25 -3.88
C MET A 60 -4.87 -12.41 -5.11
N GLN A 61 -4.32 -11.23 -4.87
CA GLN A 61 -3.88 -10.32 -5.92
C GLN A 61 -2.48 -9.77 -5.61
N PHE A 62 -1.59 -9.86 -6.59
CA PHE A 62 -0.21 -9.39 -6.49
C PHE A 62 -0.04 -8.15 -7.35
N LEU A 63 0.48 -7.06 -6.76
CA LEU A 63 0.67 -5.78 -7.42
C LEU A 63 2.15 -5.48 -7.65
N GLN A 64 2.48 -4.95 -8.84
CA GLN A 64 3.83 -4.49 -9.16
C GLN A 64 3.86 -3.24 -10.05
N CYS A 65 3.06 -3.21 -11.12
CA CYS A 65 2.95 -2.08 -12.05
C CYS A 65 1.49 -1.83 -12.43
N ASN A 66 0.58 -2.57 -11.84
CA ASN A 66 -0.86 -2.56 -12.05
C ASN A 66 -1.57 -2.00 -10.82
N ALA A 67 -2.82 -1.64 -10.98
CA ALA A 67 -3.73 -1.30 -9.89
C ALA A 67 -4.76 -2.40 -9.68
N GLN A 68 -5.22 -2.57 -8.44
CA GLN A 68 -6.40 -3.36 -8.14
C GLN A 68 -7.58 -2.41 -7.91
N ILE A 69 -8.61 -2.53 -8.73
CA ILE A 69 -9.86 -1.79 -8.52
C ILE A 69 -10.78 -2.59 -7.60
N LEU A 70 -11.32 -1.89 -6.63
CA LEU A 70 -12.37 -2.37 -5.73
C LEU A 70 -13.64 -1.61 -6.07
N GLU A 71 -14.65 -2.34 -6.54
CA GLU A 71 -15.98 -1.75 -6.78
C GLU A 71 -16.69 -1.61 -5.43
N VAL A 72 -17.03 -0.37 -5.08
CA VAL A 72 -17.76 -0.05 -3.85
C VAL A 72 -19.24 0.05 -4.21
N PRO A 73 -20.15 -0.67 -3.55
CA PRO A 73 -21.58 -0.62 -3.85
C PRO A 73 -22.14 0.81 -3.74
N ALA A 74 -22.98 1.22 -4.67
CA ALA A 74 -23.54 2.58 -4.73
C ALA A 74 -24.36 2.97 -3.50
N ASN A 75 -24.89 1.98 -2.77
CA ASN A 75 -25.64 2.16 -1.52
C ASN A 75 -24.77 2.02 -0.27
N ALA A 76 -23.47 1.85 -0.44
CA ALA A 76 -22.56 1.70 0.70
C ALA A 76 -22.37 3.04 1.42
N LYS A 77 -22.38 2.99 2.75
CA LYS A 77 -21.85 4.06 3.58
C LYS A 77 -20.34 3.90 3.68
N VAL A 78 -19.61 4.90 3.21
CA VAL A 78 -18.16 4.91 3.25
C VAL A 78 -17.70 5.68 4.48
N ARG A 79 -16.82 5.05 5.27
CA ARG A 79 -16.08 5.71 6.34
C ARG A 79 -14.61 5.79 5.92
N GLY A 80 -14.05 6.99 5.95
CA GLY A 80 -12.62 7.21 5.77
C GLY A 80 -11.81 6.69 6.96
N PRO A 81 -10.48 6.77 6.89
CA PRO A 81 -9.61 6.22 7.93
C PRO A 81 -9.89 6.83 9.29
N VAL A 82 -10.29 5.98 10.23
CA VAL A 82 -10.46 6.33 11.63
C VAL A 82 -9.08 6.44 12.26
N GLY A 83 -8.78 7.58 12.90
CA GLY A 83 -7.61 7.74 13.74
C GLY A 83 -6.40 8.42 13.12
N ASP A 84 -6.45 8.86 11.86
CA ASP A 84 -5.42 9.75 11.31
C ASP A 84 -5.73 11.20 11.77
N VAL A 85 -4.71 11.89 12.24
CA VAL A 85 -4.76 13.31 12.59
C VAL A 85 -3.83 14.10 11.67
N ASP A 86 -4.19 15.33 11.33
CA ASP A 86 -3.30 16.23 10.60
C ASP A 86 -2.14 16.73 11.49
N ALA A 87 -1.28 17.58 10.94
CA ALA A 87 -0.15 18.14 11.66
C ALA A 87 -0.57 18.99 12.89
N GLN A 88 -1.83 19.35 13.00
CA GLN A 88 -2.43 20.09 14.12
C GLN A 88 -3.16 19.16 15.10
N GLY A 89 -3.12 17.84 14.90
CA GLY A 89 -3.80 16.85 15.74
C GLY A 89 -5.31 16.76 15.50
N ILE A 90 -5.82 17.37 14.42
CA ILE A 90 -7.23 17.31 14.06
C ILE A 90 -7.49 15.98 13.33
N PRO A 91 -8.50 15.19 13.74
CA PRO A 91 -8.85 13.96 13.03
C PRO A 91 -9.12 14.25 11.55
N VAL A 92 -8.35 13.63 10.67
CA VAL A 92 -8.62 13.64 9.24
C VAL A 92 -9.76 12.64 9.00
N CYS A 93 -10.95 13.04 9.41
CA CYS A 93 -12.16 12.37 8.98
C CYS A 93 -12.40 12.80 7.54
N ASP A 94 -12.42 11.85 6.61
CA ASP A 94 -13.29 12.06 5.46
C ASP A 94 -14.70 12.16 6.05
N ILE A 95 -15.17 13.41 6.20
CA ILE A 95 -16.51 13.75 6.67
C ILE A 95 -17.48 12.78 6.01
N GLU A 96 -18.44 12.26 6.76
CA GLU A 96 -19.59 11.53 6.23
C GLU A 96 -20.09 12.26 4.98
N SER A 97 -19.62 11.82 3.83
CA SER A 97 -20.15 12.35 2.58
C SER A 97 -21.57 11.83 2.46
N PRO A 98 -22.57 12.71 2.49
CA PRO A 98 -23.93 12.27 2.18
C PRO A 98 -23.90 11.54 0.83
N ALA A 99 -24.79 10.62 0.60
CA ALA A 99 -24.89 9.67 -0.52
C ALA A 99 -24.62 10.23 -1.95
N ARG A 100 -24.40 11.52 -2.10
CA ARG A 100 -24.03 12.22 -3.34
C ARG A 100 -22.60 11.96 -3.83
N TYR A 101 -21.71 11.40 -2.99
CA TYR A 101 -20.30 11.18 -3.32
C TYR A 101 -19.86 9.73 -3.03
N ALA A 102 -20.73 8.76 -3.25
CA ALA A 102 -20.36 7.36 -3.16
C ALA A 102 -19.21 7.09 -4.13
N VAL A 103 -18.01 6.83 -3.59
CA VAL A 103 -16.88 6.34 -4.37
C VAL A 103 -17.27 4.99 -4.95
N LYS A 104 -17.39 4.90 -6.27
CA LYS A 104 -17.72 3.65 -6.94
C LYS A 104 -16.49 2.79 -7.20
N ARG A 105 -15.33 3.43 -7.41
CA ARG A 105 -14.07 2.77 -7.76
C ARG A 105 -12.93 3.25 -6.88
N LEU A 106 -12.53 2.40 -5.96
CA LEU A 106 -11.35 2.58 -5.12
C LEU A 106 -10.20 1.77 -5.70
N ALA A 107 -9.07 2.41 -5.99
CA ALA A 107 -7.88 1.72 -6.45
C ALA A 107 -6.87 1.50 -5.32
N ILE A 108 -6.27 0.32 -5.31
CA ILE A 108 -5.06 0.03 -4.55
C ILE A 108 -3.89 0.04 -5.54
N CYS A 109 -2.95 0.94 -5.35
CA CYS A 109 -1.76 1.14 -6.19
C CYS A 109 -0.49 1.01 -5.38
N GLY A 110 0.57 0.50 -5.98
CA GLY A 110 1.81 0.46 -5.24
C GLY A 110 3.02 -0.06 -5.98
N SER A 111 4.14 0.00 -5.28
CA SER A 111 5.41 -0.63 -5.65
C SER A 111 6.14 -1.05 -4.39
N ARG A 112 7.25 -1.78 -4.55
CA ARG A 112 8.10 -2.11 -3.41
C ARG A 112 8.63 -0.85 -2.69
N GLY A 113 8.84 0.24 -3.42
CA GLY A 113 9.60 1.35 -2.91
C GLY A 113 11.10 1.01 -2.81
N TRP A 114 11.87 1.92 -2.27
CA TRP A 114 13.31 1.75 -1.98
C TRP A 114 13.80 2.88 -1.10
N ASN A 115 15.03 2.72 -0.54
CA ASN A 115 15.72 3.80 0.15
C ASN A 115 15.70 5.08 -0.68
N CYS A 116 15.32 6.20 -0.07
CA CYS A 116 15.22 7.48 -0.75
C CYS A 116 16.57 8.22 -0.76
N PRO A 117 16.83 9.07 -1.75
CA PRO A 117 18.00 9.93 -1.76
C PRO A 117 18.14 10.72 -0.46
N GLY A 118 19.37 10.84 0.04
CA GLY A 118 19.67 11.49 1.31
C GLY A 118 19.59 10.58 2.55
N THR A 119 19.23 9.30 2.37
CA THR A 119 19.47 8.26 3.38
C THR A 119 20.98 8.00 3.49
N ASP A 120 21.48 7.80 4.69
CA ASP A 120 22.90 7.49 4.92
C ASP A 120 23.31 6.24 4.15
N GLY A 121 24.46 6.31 3.46
CA GLY A 121 24.96 5.22 2.62
C GLY A 121 24.23 5.06 1.28
N PHE A 122 23.36 5.97 0.87
CA PHE A 122 22.68 5.91 -0.43
C PHE A 122 23.67 5.94 -1.59
N SER A 123 23.74 4.85 -2.34
CA SER A 123 24.71 4.58 -3.39
C SER A 123 24.14 4.80 -4.81
N ALA A 124 25.03 4.73 -5.82
CA ALA A 124 24.62 4.71 -7.23
C ALA A 124 23.78 3.46 -7.59
N HIS A 125 23.97 2.35 -6.86
CA HIS A 125 23.14 1.15 -7.01
C HIS A 125 21.72 1.41 -6.48
N ASP A 126 21.61 2.05 -5.30
CA ASP A 126 20.30 2.43 -4.74
C ASP A 126 19.56 3.38 -5.65
N ARG A 127 20.27 4.33 -6.28
CA ARG A 127 19.68 5.25 -7.25
C ARG A 127 18.97 4.50 -8.39
N LYS A 128 19.61 3.50 -8.97
CA LYS A 128 19.01 2.71 -10.06
C LYS A 128 17.75 1.96 -9.62
N ILE A 129 17.76 1.42 -8.40
CA ILE A 129 16.60 0.70 -7.86
C ILE A 129 15.49 1.70 -7.53
N TYR A 130 15.81 2.78 -6.85
CA TYR A 130 14.87 3.84 -6.50
C TYR A 130 14.14 4.38 -7.74
N ASP A 131 14.88 4.77 -8.78
CA ASP A 131 14.29 5.33 -10.02
C ASP A 131 13.35 4.31 -10.69
N ARG A 132 13.73 3.02 -10.67
CA ARG A 132 12.87 1.93 -11.16
C ARG A 132 11.60 1.77 -10.33
N GLU A 133 11.69 1.83 -9.00
CA GLU A 133 10.51 1.68 -8.15
C GLU A 133 9.59 2.90 -8.20
N VAL A 134 10.13 4.11 -8.38
CA VAL A 134 9.34 5.32 -8.68
C VAL A 134 8.57 5.15 -10.00
N LEU A 135 9.23 4.64 -11.06
CA LEU A 135 8.56 4.36 -12.33
C LEU A 135 7.45 3.30 -12.17
N ARG A 136 7.68 2.25 -11.39
CA ARG A 136 6.68 1.21 -11.12
C ARG A 136 5.46 1.76 -10.40
N LEU A 137 5.67 2.63 -9.39
CA LEU A 137 4.56 3.32 -8.74
C LEU A 137 3.78 4.16 -9.73
N LYS A 138 4.49 4.93 -10.60
CA LYS A 138 3.83 5.72 -11.64
C LYS A 138 2.97 4.85 -12.56
N MET A 139 3.49 3.72 -13.02
CA MET A 139 2.73 2.79 -13.87
C MET A 139 1.47 2.27 -13.17
N SER A 140 1.56 1.93 -11.88
CA SER A 140 0.42 1.50 -11.08
C SER A 140 -0.64 2.60 -10.94
N LEU A 141 -0.22 3.84 -10.71
CA LEU A 141 -1.10 5.00 -10.62
C LEU A 141 -1.75 5.35 -11.98
N ASP A 142 -0.98 5.27 -13.06
CA ASP A 142 -1.49 5.46 -14.43
C ASP A 142 -2.57 4.41 -14.76
N ASP A 143 -2.34 3.16 -14.37
CA ASP A 143 -3.29 2.06 -14.58
C ASP A 143 -4.59 2.30 -13.79
N ALA A 144 -4.52 2.79 -12.54
CA ALA A 144 -5.70 3.18 -11.77
C ALA A 144 -6.51 4.28 -12.47
N LYS A 145 -5.84 5.33 -12.97
CA LYS A 145 -6.50 6.40 -13.71
C LYS A 145 -7.16 5.89 -14.99
N LYS A 146 -6.47 5.05 -15.74
CA LYS A 146 -7.00 4.41 -16.95
C LYS A 146 -8.24 3.56 -16.66
N GLN A 147 -8.27 2.90 -15.51
CA GLN A 147 -9.41 2.11 -15.06
C GLN A 147 -10.53 2.95 -14.42
N GLY A 148 -10.41 4.28 -14.38
CA GLY A 148 -11.43 5.18 -13.86
C GLY A 148 -11.54 5.21 -12.33
N ALA A 149 -10.43 5.02 -11.63
CA ALA A 149 -10.40 5.14 -10.18
C ALA A 149 -10.76 6.56 -9.71
N GLU A 150 -11.67 6.65 -8.76
CA GLU A 150 -12.14 7.90 -8.15
C GLU A 150 -11.31 8.24 -6.90
N LYS A 151 -10.94 7.22 -6.12
CA LYS A 151 -10.00 7.33 -4.99
C LYS A 151 -8.87 6.31 -5.14
N ILE A 152 -7.71 6.67 -4.60
CA ILE A 152 -6.52 5.83 -4.65
C ILE A 152 -5.91 5.71 -3.25
N ILE A 153 -5.61 4.48 -2.85
CA ILE A 153 -4.75 4.16 -1.72
C ILE A 153 -3.40 3.73 -2.28
N GLY A 154 -2.34 4.41 -1.86
CA GLY A 154 -0.96 4.06 -2.17
C GLY A 154 -0.43 3.03 -1.17
N VAL A 155 0.28 2.03 -1.67
CA VAL A 155 0.90 0.98 -0.86
C VAL A 155 2.37 0.85 -1.24
N LEU A 156 3.25 1.01 -0.28
CA LEU A 156 4.68 0.82 -0.45
C LEU A 156 5.18 -0.22 0.57
N HIS A 157 6.30 -0.88 0.27
CA HIS A 157 7.00 -1.63 1.30
C HIS A 157 7.96 -0.72 2.05
N PHE A 158 8.87 -0.05 1.34
CA PHE A 158 9.77 0.93 1.96
C PHE A 158 9.05 2.23 2.32
N PRO A 159 9.55 2.98 3.32
CA PRO A 159 9.06 4.32 3.61
C PRO A 159 9.10 5.23 2.38
N PRO A 160 8.12 6.12 2.21
CA PRO A 160 8.06 7.02 1.06
C PRO A 160 9.11 8.16 1.10
N THR A 161 9.82 8.31 2.22
CA THR A 161 10.84 9.36 2.44
C THR A 161 12.11 8.79 3.05
N ASN A 162 13.19 9.58 3.08
CA ASN A 162 14.34 9.31 3.92
C ASN A 162 14.06 9.66 5.39
N ASP A 163 15.02 9.40 6.28
CA ASP A 163 14.94 9.63 7.73
C ASP A 163 14.72 11.11 8.11
N LYS A 164 15.03 12.03 7.20
CA LYS A 164 14.80 13.48 7.38
C LYS A 164 13.43 13.91 6.85
N HIS A 165 12.59 12.95 6.47
CA HIS A 165 11.27 13.16 5.89
C HIS A 165 11.27 14.12 4.69
N GLN A 166 12.34 14.13 3.89
CA GLN A 166 12.43 14.95 2.68
C GLN A 166 11.52 14.43 1.58
N ALA A 167 11.04 15.33 0.74
CA ALA A 167 10.23 14.95 -0.42
C ALA A 167 11.03 14.01 -1.34
N SER A 168 10.34 13.04 -1.90
CA SER A 168 10.88 12.02 -2.80
C SER A 168 10.05 11.92 -4.08
N GLY A 169 10.52 11.17 -5.06
CA GLY A 169 9.73 10.83 -6.24
C GLY A 169 8.45 10.06 -5.88
N PHE A 170 8.46 9.28 -4.77
CA PHE A 170 7.25 8.60 -4.31
C PHE A 170 6.23 9.61 -3.78
N THR A 171 6.61 10.52 -2.87
CA THR A 171 5.68 11.52 -2.32
C THR A 171 5.14 12.44 -3.41
N GLN A 172 6.01 12.88 -4.35
CA GLN A 172 5.60 13.72 -5.48
C GLN A 172 4.55 13.03 -6.37
N LEU A 173 4.72 11.74 -6.67
CA LEU A 173 3.73 10.98 -7.41
C LEU A 173 2.42 10.85 -6.64
N LEU A 174 2.47 10.43 -5.38
CA LEU A 174 1.29 10.27 -4.54
C LEU A 174 0.48 11.57 -4.48
N GLU A 175 1.15 12.69 -4.27
CA GLU A 175 0.55 14.04 -4.24
C GLU A 175 -0.07 14.43 -5.59
N SER A 176 0.68 14.27 -6.69
CA SER A 176 0.24 14.67 -8.04
C SER A 176 -0.95 13.86 -8.56
N TYR A 177 -1.07 12.58 -8.14
CA TYR A 177 -2.22 11.74 -8.50
C TYR A 177 -3.41 11.89 -7.54
N GLY A 178 -3.29 12.73 -6.53
CA GLY A 178 -4.36 12.99 -5.56
C GLY A 178 -4.64 11.80 -4.64
N VAL A 179 -3.61 10.99 -4.38
CA VAL A 179 -3.70 9.86 -3.43
C VAL A 179 -4.06 10.42 -2.06
N LYS A 180 -5.04 9.82 -1.37
CA LYS A 180 -5.49 10.30 -0.07
C LYS A 180 -4.80 9.62 1.09
N LYS A 181 -4.39 8.37 0.90
CA LYS A 181 -3.69 7.59 1.92
C LYS A 181 -2.56 6.79 1.31
N CYS A 182 -1.42 6.78 1.99
CA CYS A 182 -0.29 5.89 1.71
C CYS A 182 0.02 5.07 2.95
N ILE A 183 0.03 3.75 2.82
CA ILE A 183 0.46 2.83 3.87
C ILE A 183 1.79 2.20 3.45
N TYR A 184 2.65 1.89 4.42
CA TYR A 184 3.94 1.27 4.16
C TYR A 184 4.44 0.46 5.37
N GLY A 185 5.32 -0.49 5.14
CA GLY A 185 5.90 -1.38 6.16
C GLY A 185 7.40 -1.16 6.34
N HIS A 186 8.17 -2.27 6.31
CA HIS A 186 9.63 -2.36 6.31
C HIS A 186 10.33 -1.96 7.62
N LEU A 187 9.88 -0.91 8.30
CA LEU A 187 10.52 -0.46 9.54
C LEU A 187 10.07 -1.34 10.70
N HIS A 188 11.03 -2.01 11.32
CA HIS A 188 10.84 -2.86 12.49
C HIS A 188 11.65 -2.36 13.68
N GLY A 189 11.10 -2.55 14.88
CA GLY A 189 11.71 -2.14 16.15
C GLY A 189 11.47 -0.66 16.49
N LYS A 190 11.30 -0.39 17.79
CA LYS A 190 10.89 0.92 18.33
C LYS A 190 11.80 2.08 17.89
N ASP A 191 13.10 1.83 17.75
CA ASP A 191 14.06 2.86 17.35
C ASP A 191 13.92 3.27 15.88
N ASN A 192 13.45 2.34 15.02
CA ASN A 192 13.25 2.59 13.60
C ASN A 192 11.89 3.22 13.29
N PHE A 193 10.87 3.02 14.11
CA PHE A 193 9.53 3.55 13.83
C PHE A 193 9.52 5.06 13.64
N ARG A 194 10.39 5.80 14.34
CA ARG A 194 10.52 7.26 14.26
C ARG A 194 11.10 7.74 12.92
N ARG A 195 11.76 6.86 12.16
CA ARG A 195 12.32 7.16 10.84
C ARG A 195 11.24 7.22 9.76
N GLY A 196 10.08 6.65 10.02
CA GLY A 196 8.95 6.65 9.10
C GLY A 196 8.12 7.92 9.21
N MET A 197 7.85 8.56 8.09
CA MET A 197 6.95 9.71 8.03
C MET A 197 5.51 9.27 8.29
N GLN A 198 4.85 9.88 9.26
CA GLN A 198 3.46 9.62 9.60
C GLN A 198 2.66 10.92 9.63
N GLY A 199 1.32 10.79 9.57
CA GLY A 199 0.41 11.94 9.56
C GLY A 199 0.15 12.47 8.14
N VAL A 200 -0.47 13.65 8.06
CA VAL A 200 -0.86 14.26 6.78
C VAL A 200 0.21 15.21 6.27
N ARG A 201 0.56 15.07 5.01
CA ARG A 201 1.44 16.00 4.30
C ARG A 201 0.95 16.20 2.87
N ASN A 202 0.78 17.44 2.46
CA ASN A 202 0.33 17.84 1.12
C ASN A 202 -0.95 17.08 0.66
N GLY A 203 -1.89 16.85 1.61
CA GLY A 203 -3.16 16.19 1.32
C GLY A 203 -3.11 14.66 1.22
N VAL A 204 -1.94 14.03 1.53
CA VAL A 204 -1.77 12.58 1.64
C VAL A 204 -1.56 12.20 3.10
N SER A 205 -2.34 11.27 3.61
CA SER A 205 -2.15 10.67 4.94
C SER A 205 -1.19 9.49 4.85
N TYR A 206 -0.10 9.52 5.63
CA TYR A 206 0.93 8.49 5.65
C TYR A 206 0.86 7.67 6.93
N SER A 207 0.94 6.34 6.82
CA SER A 207 0.87 5.44 7.97
C SER A 207 1.86 4.29 7.84
N LEU A 208 2.66 4.09 8.88
CA LEU A 208 3.43 2.86 9.07
C LEU A 208 2.47 1.74 9.50
N VAL A 209 2.60 0.56 8.88
CA VAL A 209 1.77 -0.61 9.17
C VAL A 209 2.60 -1.90 9.33
N SER A 210 3.85 -1.78 9.77
CA SER A 210 4.65 -2.95 10.13
C SER A 210 3.97 -3.74 11.25
N LEU A 211 4.08 -5.06 11.20
CA LEU A 211 3.36 -5.98 12.10
C LEU A 211 3.63 -5.69 13.58
N ASP A 212 4.90 -5.48 13.94
CA ASP A 212 5.34 -5.16 15.29
C ASP A 212 4.97 -3.73 15.73
N TYR A 213 4.87 -2.78 14.77
CA TYR A 213 4.37 -1.44 15.04
C TYR A 213 2.89 -1.44 15.40
N LEU A 214 2.11 -2.30 14.76
CA LEU A 214 0.68 -2.46 14.98
C LEU A 214 0.33 -3.46 16.11
N ASP A 215 1.33 -4.00 16.80
CA ASP A 215 1.11 -5.04 17.83
C ASP A 215 0.29 -6.24 17.29
N ALA A 216 0.63 -6.65 16.05
CA ALA A 216 -0.03 -7.72 15.29
C ALA A 216 -1.56 -7.51 15.09
N LYS A 217 -2.05 -6.28 15.17
CA LYS A 217 -3.45 -5.93 14.91
C LYS A 217 -3.59 -5.26 13.54
N PRO A 218 -4.53 -5.69 12.69
CA PRO A 218 -4.75 -5.03 11.41
C PRO A 218 -5.19 -3.58 11.62
N LYS A 219 -4.61 -2.66 10.84
CA LYS A 219 -5.06 -1.26 10.80
C LYS A 219 -6.16 -1.12 9.77
N GLU A 220 -7.31 -0.60 10.18
CA GLU A 220 -8.36 -0.22 9.26
C GLU A 220 -7.90 0.96 8.39
N VAL A 221 -7.99 0.80 7.08
CA VAL A 221 -7.55 1.80 6.11
C VAL A 221 -8.74 2.47 5.43
N TYR A 222 -9.78 1.70 5.16
CA TYR A 222 -10.98 2.14 4.49
C TYR A 222 -12.13 1.16 4.77
N THR A 223 -13.31 1.67 5.10
CA THR A 223 -14.49 0.84 5.31
C THR A 223 -15.67 1.33 4.50
N TRP A 224 -16.52 0.40 4.12
CA TRP A 224 -17.87 0.69 3.64
C TRP A 224 -18.86 -0.34 4.19
N GLU A 225 -20.04 0.11 4.52
CA GLU A 225 -21.15 -0.72 4.99
C GLU A 225 -22.25 -0.71 3.93
N VAL A 226 -22.67 -1.88 3.48
CA VAL A 226 -23.83 -2.02 2.60
C VAL A 226 -25.10 -2.06 3.48
N LYS A 227 -26.05 -1.16 3.21
CA LYS A 227 -27.35 -1.15 3.91
C LYS A 227 -28.27 -2.22 3.37
#